data_4f6a1bf8a2c5238d8099e95923bf59b8
#
_entry.id   4f6a1bf8a2c5238d8099e95923bf59b8
#
_cell.length_a   1.000
_cell.length_b   1.000
_cell.length_c   1.000
_cell.angle_alpha   90.00
_cell.angle_beta   90.00
_cell.angle_gamma   90.00
#
_symmetry.space_group_name_H-M   'P 1'
#
loop_
_entity.id
_entity.type
_entity.pdbx_description
1 polymer ?
#
loop_
_entity_poly.entity_id
_entity_poly.type
_entity_poly.pdbx_seq_one_letter_code
_entity_poly.pdbx_strand_id
1 'polypeptide(L)'
;MSKIFTTDLNKSKQNQNIKVHEFYYSKSCNKTTMSFPKISYQFKTSSFGETLIMSNEMGLCGLAFCDHFGKDTVLADMKARWPKASYEKDTIFSDKEFKSILDQTKRVELCLIGSKLQIHVWKALLKIPPGKVTSYTTLAKHIGKPKAVRTVATAIGKNPLCWLIPCHRVLRANGDLGGYHWGLNVKKNMIAYESLINKN
;
A
#
# COMPACT_ATOMS: atom_id res chain seq x y z
N MET A 1 -28.14 7.25 -6.01
CA MET A 1 -27.14 7.46 -4.92
C MET A 1 -26.85 6.10 -4.30
N SER A 2 -25.74 5.46 -4.68
CA SER A 2 -25.33 4.18 -4.07
C SER A 2 -24.86 4.46 -2.64
N LYS A 3 -25.51 3.84 -1.66
CA LYS A 3 -25.08 3.89 -0.25
C LYS A 3 -23.65 3.36 -0.17
N ILE A 4 -22.71 4.19 0.26
CA ILE A 4 -21.35 3.73 0.60
C ILE A 4 -21.51 2.82 1.81
N PHE A 5 -21.34 1.52 1.61
CA PHE A 5 -21.32 0.57 2.71
C PHE A 5 -20.01 0.75 3.47
N THR A 6 -20.04 1.57 4.52
CA THR A 6 -18.89 1.72 5.43
C THR A 6 -18.71 0.42 6.20
N THR A 7 -17.55 -0.21 6.01
CA THR A 7 -17.17 -1.42 6.76
C THR A 7 -16.88 -1.04 8.20
N ASP A 8 -17.44 -1.81 9.15
CA ASP A 8 -17.04 -1.73 10.56
C ASP A 8 -15.64 -2.35 10.72
N LEU A 9 -14.63 -1.48 10.73
CA LEU A 9 -13.22 -1.88 10.83
C LEU A 9 -12.87 -2.58 12.15
N ASN A 10 -13.72 -2.48 13.17
CA ASN A 10 -13.50 -3.16 14.44
C ASN A 10 -13.85 -4.67 14.37
N LYS A 11 -14.76 -5.03 13.46
CA LYS A 11 -15.19 -6.42 13.22
C LYS A 11 -14.43 -7.11 12.09
N SER A 12 -13.67 -6.37 11.28
CA SER A 12 -12.93 -6.91 10.16
C SER A 12 -11.64 -7.61 10.61
N LYS A 13 -11.45 -8.86 10.20
CA LYS A 13 -10.20 -9.61 10.41
C LYS A 13 -9.18 -9.18 9.35
N GLN A 14 -7.91 -9.08 9.74
CA GLN A 14 -6.82 -8.91 8.78
C GLN A 14 -6.73 -10.14 7.87
N ASN A 15 -6.34 -9.94 6.60
CA ASN A 15 -6.08 -11.04 5.68
C ASN A 15 -5.01 -11.98 6.27
N GLN A 16 -5.37 -13.24 6.50
CA GLN A 16 -4.50 -14.25 7.12
C GLN A 16 -3.26 -14.59 6.27
N ASN A 17 -3.31 -14.31 4.96
CA ASN A 17 -2.19 -14.51 4.06
C ASN A 17 -1.13 -13.40 4.12
N ILE A 18 -1.32 -12.36 4.94
CA ILE A 18 -0.38 -11.25 5.08
C ILE A 18 0.27 -11.29 6.46
N LYS A 19 1.59 -11.49 6.49
CA LYS A 19 2.44 -11.28 7.67
C LYS A 19 3.15 -9.94 7.56
N VAL A 20 3.18 -9.16 8.63
CA VAL A 20 3.76 -7.82 8.65
C VAL A 20 4.99 -7.79 9.53
N HIS A 21 6.10 -7.29 8.97
CA HIS A 21 7.30 -6.87 9.69
C HIS A 21 7.34 -5.34 9.72
N GLU A 22 7.76 -4.75 10.82
CA GLU A 22 7.75 -3.29 11.01
C GLU A 22 9.18 -2.76 11.17
N PHE A 23 9.54 -1.78 10.35
CA PHE A 23 10.80 -1.07 10.44
C PHE A 23 10.51 0.42 10.63
N TYR A 24 10.74 0.91 11.85
CA TYR A 24 10.46 2.30 12.19
C TYR A 24 11.58 3.22 11.71
N TYR A 25 11.24 4.13 10.80
CA TYR A 25 12.13 5.12 10.25
C TYR A 25 11.70 6.53 10.63
N SER A 26 12.65 7.33 11.12
CA SER A 26 12.51 8.76 11.31
C SER A 26 13.61 9.50 10.55
N LYS A 27 13.24 10.49 9.72
CA LYS A 27 14.22 11.34 9.00
C LYS A 27 15.17 12.08 9.95
N SER A 28 14.75 12.32 11.19
CA SER A 28 15.54 13.00 12.24
C SER A 28 16.42 12.07 13.08
N CYS A 29 16.37 10.75 12.86
CA CYS A 29 17.16 9.81 13.63
C CYS A 29 18.59 9.75 13.11
N ASN A 30 19.50 10.47 13.78
CA ASN A 30 20.95 10.43 13.55
C ASN A 30 21.65 9.25 14.24
N LYS A 31 20.89 8.30 14.81
CA LYS A 31 21.48 7.13 15.48
C LYS A 31 22.07 6.18 14.44
N THR A 32 23.38 6.09 14.47
CA THR A 32 24.31 5.36 13.59
C THR A 32 24.20 3.82 13.68
N THR A 33 23.23 3.27 14.40
CA THR A 33 23.20 1.85 14.79
C THR A 33 22.23 0.96 14.03
N MET A 34 21.41 1.51 13.11
CA MET A 34 20.57 0.68 12.22
C MET A 34 21.03 0.84 10.79
N SER A 35 21.70 -0.17 10.24
CA SER A 35 21.95 -0.24 8.81
C SER A 35 20.60 -0.29 8.08
N PHE A 36 20.41 0.59 7.08
CA PHE A 36 19.25 0.53 6.22
C PHE A 36 19.30 -0.76 5.40
N PRO A 37 18.17 -1.46 5.24
CA PRO A 37 18.16 -2.69 4.46
C PRO A 37 18.55 -2.41 3.00
N LYS A 38 19.27 -3.34 2.40
CA LYS A 38 19.44 -3.42 0.95
C LYS A 38 18.10 -3.77 0.33
N ILE A 39 17.68 -3.02 -0.68
CA ILE A 39 16.40 -3.20 -1.35
C ILE A 39 16.65 -3.61 -2.80
N SER A 40 16.21 -4.80 -3.14
CA SER A 40 16.16 -5.26 -4.53
C SER A 40 14.86 -4.82 -5.19
N TYR A 41 14.90 -4.48 -6.49
CA TYR A 41 13.72 -4.06 -7.23
C TYR A 41 13.65 -4.65 -8.64
N GLN A 42 12.43 -4.81 -9.13
CA GLN A 42 12.10 -5.38 -10.43
C GLN A 42 10.86 -4.70 -10.99
N PHE A 43 10.77 -4.63 -12.33
CA PHE A 43 9.53 -4.25 -13.01
C PHE A 43 8.83 -5.48 -13.57
N LYS A 44 7.51 -5.54 -13.43
CA LYS A 44 6.65 -6.64 -13.88
C LYS A 44 5.35 -6.09 -14.45
N THR A 45 4.80 -6.76 -15.45
CA THR A 45 3.45 -6.43 -15.96
C THR A 45 2.39 -7.07 -15.08
N SER A 46 1.37 -6.31 -14.70
CA SER A 46 0.21 -6.75 -13.93
C SER A 46 -1.10 -6.46 -14.67
N SER A 47 -2.23 -6.93 -14.12
CA SER A 47 -3.57 -6.58 -14.61
C SER A 47 -3.89 -5.08 -14.49
N PHE A 48 -3.07 -4.33 -13.74
CA PHE A 48 -3.19 -2.88 -13.55
C PHE A 48 -2.08 -2.11 -14.27
N GLY A 49 -1.39 -2.74 -15.22
CA GLY A 49 -0.29 -2.17 -15.98
C GLY A 49 1.09 -2.50 -15.43
N GLU A 50 2.09 -1.75 -15.90
CA GLU A 50 3.47 -1.91 -15.49
C GLU A 50 3.66 -1.59 -14.01
N THR A 51 4.32 -2.47 -13.29
CA THR A 51 4.41 -2.45 -11.82
C THR A 51 5.86 -2.56 -11.36
N LEU A 52 6.28 -1.64 -10.49
CA LEU A 52 7.52 -1.75 -9.72
C LEU A 52 7.24 -2.59 -8.48
N ILE A 53 8.03 -3.65 -8.26
CA ILE A 53 8.03 -4.43 -7.02
C ILE A 53 9.39 -4.32 -6.35
N MET A 54 9.40 -4.18 -5.03
CA MET A 54 10.61 -4.01 -4.22
C MET A 54 10.55 -4.91 -2.99
N SER A 55 11.68 -5.52 -2.65
CA SER A 55 11.81 -6.40 -1.47
C SER A 55 13.16 -6.22 -0.78
N ASN A 56 13.20 -6.66 0.47
CA ASN A 56 14.41 -6.84 1.25
C ASN A 56 14.35 -8.21 1.94
N GLU A 57 15.32 -8.52 2.79
CA GLU A 57 15.39 -9.77 3.55
C GLU A 57 14.17 -10.08 4.44
N MET A 58 13.41 -9.03 4.84
CA MET A 58 12.21 -9.15 5.67
C MET A 58 10.91 -9.28 4.86
N GLY A 59 10.96 -9.17 3.53
CA GLY A 59 9.79 -9.28 2.67
C GLY A 59 9.58 -8.09 1.72
N LEU A 60 8.37 -7.99 1.16
CA LEU A 60 8.01 -6.92 0.25
C LEU A 60 7.94 -5.57 0.97
N CYS A 61 8.64 -4.57 0.44
CA CYS A 61 8.63 -3.22 0.98
C CYS A 61 8.08 -2.17 0.00
N GLY A 62 7.93 -2.51 -1.29
CA GLY A 62 7.36 -1.62 -2.28
C GLY A 62 6.56 -2.33 -3.38
N LEU A 63 5.44 -1.73 -3.78
CA LEU A 63 4.66 -2.08 -4.94
C LEU A 63 3.95 -0.83 -5.46
N ALA A 64 4.28 -0.42 -6.70
CA ALA A 64 3.83 0.84 -7.28
C ALA A 64 3.53 0.67 -8.77
N PHE A 65 2.62 1.51 -9.32
CA PHE A 65 2.16 1.42 -10.71
C PHE A 65 2.81 2.50 -11.56
N CYS A 66 3.31 2.12 -12.74
CA CYS A 66 4.18 2.95 -13.56
C CYS A 66 3.46 3.65 -14.72
N ASP A 67 2.28 3.18 -15.16
CA ASP A 67 1.65 3.60 -16.42
C ASP A 67 1.40 5.11 -16.52
N HIS A 68 1.14 5.77 -15.39
CA HIS A 68 0.86 7.21 -15.39
C HIS A 68 2.11 8.08 -15.42
N PHE A 69 3.19 7.66 -14.76
CA PHE A 69 4.40 8.49 -14.57
C PHE A 69 5.66 7.94 -15.22
N GLY A 70 5.63 6.69 -15.72
CA GLY A 70 6.79 5.98 -16.25
C GLY A 70 7.68 5.36 -15.15
N LYS A 71 8.47 4.35 -15.57
CA LYS A 71 9.31 3.53 -14.67
C LYS A 71 10.30 4.35 -13.85
N ASP A 72 11.02 5.27 -14.51
CA ASP A 72 12.11 6.01 -13.87
C ASP A 72 11.58 6.99 -12.82
N THR A 73 10.46 7.67 -13.11
CA THR A 73 9.80 8.58 -12.17
C THR A 73 9.29 7.81 -10.93
N VAL A 74 8.65 6.68 -11.15
CA VAL A 74 8.12 5.83 -10.05
C VAL A 74 9.25 5.26 -9.21
N LEU A 75 10.34 4.80 -9.83
CA LEU A 75 11.51 4.30 -9.11
C LEU A 75 12.17 5.42 -8.29
N ALA A 76 12.30 6.61 -8.86
CA ALA A 76 12.86 7.77 -8.16
C ALA A 76 11.99 8.19 -6.96
N ASP A 77 10.66 8.24 -7.12
CA ASP A 77 9.71 8.50 -6.01
C ASP A 77 9.85 7.47 -4.88
N MET A 78 9.91 6.20 -5.24
CA MET A 78 10.04 5.13 -4.24
C MET A 78 11.38 5.17 -3.52
N LYS A 79 12.51 5.43 -4.23
CA LYS A 79 13.84 5.61 -3.63
C LYS A 79 13.88 6.81 -2.70
N ALA A 80 13.21 7.91 -3.05
CA ALA A 80 13.17 9.12 -2.22
C ALA A 80 12.48 8.92 -0.87
N ARG A 81 11.70 7.85 -0.70
CA ARG A 81 11.06 7.50 0.58
C ARG A 81 12.07 7.01 1.61
N TRP A 82 13.12 6.32 1.15
CA TRP A 82 14.17 5.74 1.99
C TRP A 82 15.57 6.08 1.45
N PRO A 83 15.98 7.36 1.53
CA PRO A 83 17.22 7.84 0.89
C PRO A 83 18.50 7.25 1.46
N LYS A 84 18.43 6.56 2.61
CA LYS A 84 19.58 5.86 3.23
C LYS A 84 19.67 4.38 2.84
N ALA A 85 18.69 3.83 2.12
CA ALA A 85 18.72 2.45 1.65
C ALA A 85 19.64 2.33 0.43
N SER A 86 20.28 1.18 0.26
CA SER A 86 20.93 0.79 -0.99
C SER A 86 19.94 0.07 -1.90
N TYR A 87 20.08 0.26 -3.22
CA TYR A 87 19.14 -0.26 -4.19
C TYR A 87 19.86 -1.01 -5.28
N GLU A 88 19.39 -2.22 -5.63
CA GLU A 88 19.87 -2.94 -6.78
C GLU A 88 18.70 -3.46 -7.63
N LYS A 89 18.91 -3.49 -8.95
CA LYS A 89 17.97 -4.13 -9.87
C LYS A 89 18.28 -5.62 -9.89
N ASP A 90 17.26 -6.43 -9.65
CA ASP A 90 17.42 -7.88 -9.56
C ASP A 90 16.16 -8.60 -10.04
N THR A 91 16.28 -9.89 -10.37
CA THR A 91 15.15 -10.77 -10.66
C THR A 91 14.69 -11.42 -9.36
N ILE A 92 13.77 -10.74 -8.65
CA ILE A 92 13.31 -11.14 -7.32
C ILE A 92 12.27 -12.24 -7.39
N PHE A 93 11.35 -12.16 -8.37
CA PHE A 93 10.22 -13.05 -8.51
C PHE A 93 10.03 -13.49 -9.95
N SER A 94 9.68 -14.76 -10.16
CA SER A 94 9.12 -15.26 -11.42
C SER A 94 7.73 -14.64 -11.67
N ASP A 95 7.22 -14.74 -12.90
CA ASP A 95 5.87 -14.24 -13.23
C ASP A 95 4.78 -14.96 -12.45
N LYS A 96 4.96 -16.28 -12.22
CA LYS A 96 4.03 -17.10 -11.42
C LYS A 96 3.98 -16.64 -9.96
N GLU A 97 5.13 -16.35 -9.36
CA GLU A 97 5.20 -15.84 -7.97
C GLU A 97 4.60 -14.47 -7.87
N PHE A 98 4.94 -13.55 -8.78
CA PHE A 98 4.38 -12.22 -8.83
C PHE A 98 2.85 -12.24 -8.97
N LYS A 99 2.32 -13.08 -9.86
CA LYS A 99 0.87 -13.28 -9.96
C LYS A 99 0.27 -13.78 -8.66
N SER A 100 0.89 -14.79 -8.01
CA SER A 100 0.40 -15.30 -6.71
C SER A 100 0.41 -14.25 -5.61
N ILE A 101 1.36 -13.31 -5.63
CA ILE A 101 1.43 -12.16 -4.71
C ILE A 101 0.24 -11.23 -4.95
N LEU A 102 -0.03 -10.86 -6.21
CA LEU A 102 -1.13 -9.96 -6.55
C LEU A 102 -2.50 -10.58 -6.24
N ASP A 103 -2.67 -11.86 -6.55
CA ASP A 103 -3.91 -12.60 -6.30
C ASP A 103 -4.06 -12.99 -4.81
N GLN A 104 -3.03 -12.73 -3.99
CA GLN A 104 -2.98 -13.07 -2.56
C GLN A 104 -3.31 -14.54 -2.26
N THR A 105 -2.99 -15.44 -3.20
CA THR A 105 -3.23 -16.89 -3.10
C THR A 105 -2.21 -17.59 -2.22
N LYS A 106 -1.05 -16.97 -1.98
CA LYS A 106 0.00 -17.45 -1.08
C LYS A 106 0.22 -16.46 0.06
N ARG A 107 0.88 -16.94 1.11
CA ARG A 107 1.33 -16.07 2.20
C ARG A 107 2.37 -15.08 1.68
N VAL A 108 2.15 -13.80 1.99
CA VAL A 108 3.03 -12.69 1.62
C VAL A 108 3.57 -12.03 2.89
N GLU A 109 4.88 -11.86 2.98
CA GLU A 109 5.52 -11.10 4.05
C GLU A 109 5.75 -9.67 3.58
N LEU A 110 5.23 -8.70 4.35
CA LEU A 110 5.37 -7.27 4.08
C LEU A 110 6.32 -6.65 5.09
N CYS A 111 7.30 -5.90 4.60
CA CYS A 111 8.17 -5.07 5.43
C CYS A 111 7.71 -3.61 5.34
N LEU A 112 7.07 -3.12 6.40
CA LEU A 112 6.58 -1.75 6.47
C LEU A 112 7.66 -0.81 7.01
N ILE A 113 8.27 -0.02 6.13
CA ILE A 113 9.31 0.94 6.45
C ILE A 113 8.70 2.34 6.53
N GLY A 114 8.53 2.90 7.73
CA GLY A 114 7.88 4.20 7.90
C GLY A 114 7.87 4.72 9.33
N SER A 115 7.25 5.89 9.53
CA SER A 115 7.01 6.43 10.88
C SER A 115 5.95 5.60 11.62
N LYS A 116 5.93 5.69 12.95
CA LYS A 116 4.90 5.02 13.79
C LYS A 116 3.48 5.29 13.30
N LEU A 117 3.17 6.53 12.93
CA LEU A 117 1.84 6.89 12.42
C LEU A 117 1.57 6.23 11.06
N GLN A 118 2.53 6.25 10.13
CA GLN A 118 2.36 5.64 8.81
C GLN A 118 2.09 4.14 8.94
N ILE A 119 2.91 3.43 9.71
CA ILE A 119 2.73 1.99 9.94
C ILE A 119 1.38 1.70 10.60
N HIS A 120 0.96 2.48 11.58
CA HIS A 120 -0.36 2.35 12.20
C HIS A 120 -1.50 2.52 11.18
N VAL A 121 -1.42 3.55 10.32
CA VAL A 121 -2.41 3.79 9.25
C VAL A 121 -2.42 2.62 8.27
N TRP A 122 -1.25 2.16 7.80
CA TRP A 122 -1.17 1.07 6.83
C TRP A 122 -1.69 -0.26 7.39
N LYS A 123 -1.44 -0.57 8.66
CA LYS A 123 -2.05 -1.72 9.35
C LYS A 123 -3.56 -1.61 9.46
N ALA A 124 -4.10 -0.40 9.68
CA ALA A 124 -5.54 -0.18 9.67
C ALA A 124 -6.16 -0.37 8.28
N LEU A 125 -5.46 0.01 7.20
CA LEU A 125 -5.89 -0.24 5.83
C LEU A 125 -6.04 -1.75 5.54
N LEU A 126 -5.15 -2.60 6.04
CA LEU A 126 -5.21 -4.06 5.86
C LEU A 126 -6.48 -4.69 6.42
N LYS A 127 -7.20 -3.99 7.30
CA LYS A 127 -8.50 -4.45 7.84
C LYS A 127 -9.68 -4.18 6.91
N ILE A 128 -9.50 -3.43 5.83
CA ILE A 128 -10.58 -3.14 4.87
C ILE A 128 -10.67 -4.33 3.90
N PRO A 129 -11.76 -5.11 3.89
CA PRO A 129 -11.87 -6.29 3.02
C PRO A 129 -11.96 -5.91 1.55
N PRO A 130 -11.62 -6.82 0.61
CA PRO A 130 -11.87 -6.64 -0.81
C PRO A 130 -13.35 -6.30 -1.11
N GLY A 131 -13.59 -5.40 -2.07
CA GLY A 131 -14.93 -4.94 -2.46
C GLY A 131 -15.64 -4.06 -1.41
N LYS A 132 -15.00 -3.75 -0.27
CA LYS A 132 -15.51 -2.81 0.72
C LYS A 132 -14.69 -1.51 0.68
N VAL A 133 -15.37 -0.41 0.98
CA VAL A 133 -14.72 0.92 1.03
C VAL A 133 -14.98 1.59 2.37
N THR A 134 -14.13 2.53 2.73
CA THR A 134 -14.29 3.39 3.91
C THR A 134 -13.97 4.84 3.55
N SER A 135 -14.23 5.77 4.47
CA SER A 135 -13.82 7.16 4.27
C SER A 135 -12.55 7.52 5.05
N TYR A 136 -11.85 8.58 4.58
CA TYR A 136 -10.71 9.15 5.32
C TYR A 136 -11.08 9.49 6.76
N THR A 137 -12.28 10.05 6.97
CA THR A 137 -12.80 10.42 8.29
C THR A 137 -13.05 9.20 9.18
N THR A 138 -13.66 8.14 8.61
CA THR A 138 -13.92 6.89 9.32
C THR A 138 -12.62 6.20 9.72
N LEU A 139 -11.64 6.13 8.81
CA LEU A 139 -10.34 5.55 9.12
C LEU A 139 -9.61 6.35 10.21
N ALA A 140 -9.64 7.69 10.14
CA ALA A 140 -9.04 8.56 11.16
C ALA A 140 -9.68 8.33 12.54
N LYS A 141 -11.00 8.17 12.62
CA LYS A 141 -11.71 7.81 13.87
C LYS A 141 -11.27 6.44 14.38
N HIS A 142 -11.20 5.42 13.49
CA HIS A 142 -10.82 4.05 13.84
C HIS A 142 -9.43 3.97 14.49
N ILE A 143 -8.45 4.75 13.99
CA ILE A 143 -7.09 4.77 14.55
C ILE A 143 -6.92 5.76 15.73
N GLY A 144 -8.01 6.26 16.30
CA GLY A 144 -7.96 7.18 17.44
C GLY A 144 -7.45 8.58 17.12
N LYS A 145 -7.53 9.03 15.85
CA LYS A 145 -7.05 10.34 15.37
C LYS A 145 -8.14 11.16 14.65
N PRO A 146 -9.36 11.31 15.23
CA PRO A 146 -10.49 11.93 14.52
C PRO A 146 -10.25 13.39 14.11
N LYS A 147 -9.40 14.12 14.83
CA LYS A 147 -9.04 15.51 14.51
C LYS A 147 -7.89 15.65 13.50
N ALA A 148 -7.23 14.54 13.12
CA ALA A 148 -6.04 14.54 12.27
C ALA A 148 -6.29 13.95 10.86
N VAL A 149 -7.48 14.11 10.28
CA VAL A 149 -7.90 13.49 9.01
C VAL A 149 -6.92 13.79 7.87
N ARG A 150 -6.41 15.03 7.74
CA ARG A 150 -5.44 15.41 6.71
C ARG A 150 -4.10 14.66 6.87
N THR A 151 -3.61 14.55 8.10
CA THR A 151 -2.36 13.83 8.41
C THR A 151 -2.52 12.33 8.11
N VAL A 152 -3.68 11.75 8.44
CA VAL A 152 -4.02 10.37 8.10
C VAL A 152 -4.09 10.19 6.58
N ALA A 153 -4.74 11.10 5.85
CA ALA A 153 -4.80 11.07 4.40
C ALA A 153 -3.40 11.15 3.75
N THR A 154 -2.52 11.98 4.28
CA THR A 154 -1.11 12.04 3.85
C THR A 154 -0.39 10.71 4.09
N ALA A 155 -0.61 10.06 5.24
CA ALA A 155 -0.02 8.74 5.53
C ALA A 155 -0.58 7.66 4.59
N ILE A 156 -1.88 7.70 4.24
CA ILE A 156 -2.49 6.82 3.24
C ILE A 156 -1.83 7.00 1.87
N GLY A 157 -1.65 8.24 1.42
CA GLY A 157 -1.00 8.56 0.14
C GLY A 157 0.48 8.17 0.09
N LYS A 158 1.14 8.02 1.23
CA LYS A 158 2.53 7.53 1.34
C LYS A 158 2.63 6.00 1.45
N ASN A 159 1.53 5.26 1.28
CA ASN A 159 1.56 3.80 1.24
C ASN A 159 2.57 3.30 0.18
N PRO A 160 3.59 2.53 0.57
CA PRO A 160 4.58 2.03 -0.38
C PRO A 160 4.17 0.72 -1.08
N LEU A 161 3.16 0.02 -0.56
CA LEU A 161 2.73 -1.31 -1.00
C LEU A 161 1.30 -1.26 -1.55
N CYS A 162 1.10 -0.51 -2.63
CA CYS A 162 -0.20 -0.36 -3.26
C CYS A 162 -0.77 -1.71 -3.69
N TRP A 163 -2.10 -1.83 -3.73
CA TRP A 163 -2.83 -3.08 -3.90
C TRP A 163 -2.79 -3.98 -2.67
N LEU A 164 -1.61 -4.43 -2.22
CA LEU A 164 -1.47 -5.30 -1.04
C LEU A 164 -1.94 -4.60 0.24
N ILE A 165 -1.61 -3.32 0.40
CA ILE A 165 -2.19 -2.44 1.41
C ILE A 165 -3.24 -1.58 0.70
N PRO A 166 -4.54 -1.81 0.93
CA PRO A 166 -5.59 -1.33 0.05
C PRO A 166 -5.95 0.15 0.25
N CYS A 167 -5.00 1.06 0.01
CA CYS A 167 -5.25 2.51 0.08
C CYS A 167 -6.28 3.00 -0.94
N HIS A 168 -6.50 2.26 -2.05
CA HIS A 168 -7.55 2.52 -3.03
C HIS A 168 -8.96 2.39 -2.46
N ARG A 169 -9.17 1.62 -1.38
CA ARG A 169 -10.47 1.44 -0.72
C ARG A 169 -10.87 2.63 0.18
N VAL A 170 -10.03 3.68 0.27
CA VAL A 170 -10.38 4.88 1.06
C VAL A 170 -10.87 5.98 0.13
N LEU A 171 -12.09 6.46 0.37
CA LEU A 171 -12.81 7.46 -0.42
C LEU A 171 -13.06 8.73 0.40
N ARG A 172 -13.54 9.79 -0.24
CA ARG A 172 -14.10 10.94 0.47
C ARG A 172 -15.44 10.58 1.14
N ALA A 173 -15.84 11.32 2.14
CA ALA A 173 -17.09 11.07 2.85
C ALA A 173 -18.35 11.21 1.96
N ASN A 174 -18.27 12.00 0.89
CA ASN A 174 -19.32 12.14 -0.13
C ASN A 174 -19.31 11.04 -1.21
N GLY A 175 -18.36 10.08 -1.13
CA GLY A 175 -18.22 9.00 -2.09
C GLY A 175 -17.26 9.24 -3.24
N ASP A 176 -16.73 10.43 -3.39
CA ASP A 176 -15.72 10.72 -4.41
C ASP A 176 -14.44 9.93 -4.17
N LEU A 177 -13.74 9.59 -5.24
CA LEU A 177 -12.50 8.80 -5.18
C LEU A 177 -11.41 9.45 -4.30
N GLY A 178 -11.39 10.81 -4.21
CA GLY A 178 -10.28 11.52 -3.60
C GLY A 178 -9.00 11.37 -4.41
N GLY A 179 -7.84 11.69 -3.82
CA GLY A 179 -6.55 11.51 -4.47
C GLY A 179 -6.08 10.05 -4.50
N TYR A 180 -5.20 9.76 -5.45
CA TYR A 180 -4.43 8.51 -5.48
C TYR A 180 -3.04 8.78 -6.06
N HIS A 181 -2.00 8.36 -5.34
CA HIS A 181 -0.61 8.73 -5.66
C HIS A 181 -0.19 8.26 -7.06
N TRP A 182 -0.63 7.08 -7.47
CA TRP A 182 -0.29 6.47 -8.76
C TRP A 182 -1.31 6.72 -9.88
N GLY A 183 -2.16 7.74 -9.73
CA GLY A 183 -3.17 8.12 -10.73
C GLY A 183 -4.57 7.58 -10.43
N LEU A 184 -5.57 8.42 -10.68
CA LEU A 184 -6.98 8.09 -10.36
C LEU A 184 -7.54 6.94 -11.19
N ASN A 185 -7.06 6.76 -12.43
CA ASN A 185 -7.50 5.67 -13.29
C ASN A 185 -7.16 4.29 -12.68
N VAL A 186 -5.95 4.13 -12.15
CA VAL A 186 -5.54 2.90 -11.47
C VAL A 186 -6.43 2.63 -10.26
N LYS A 187 -6.71 3.64 -9.43
CA LYS A 187 -7.62 3.51 -8.29
C LYS A 187 -9.01 3.07 -8.71
N LYS A 188 -9.57 3.69 -9.75
CA LYS A 188 -10.89 3.36 -10.31
C LYS A 188 -10.94 1.92 -10.80
N ASN A 189 -9.92 1.48 -11.53
CA ASN A 189 -9.81 0.12 -12.06
C ASN A 189 -9.73 -0.91 -10.94
N MET A 190 -8.95 -0.65 -9.88
CA MET A 190 -8.86 -1.55 -8.72
C MET A 190 -10.21 -1.72 -8.01
N ILE A 191 -10.92 -0.62 -7.75
CA ILE A 191 -12.25 -0.66 -7.12
C ILE A 191 -13.24 -1.43 -7.99
N ALA A 192 -13.23 -1.19 -9.31
CA ALA A 192 -14.09 -1.89 -10.25
C ALA A 192 -13.77 -3.40 -10.29
N TYR A 193 -12.49 -3.76 -10.38
CA TYR A 193 -12.04 -5.15 -10.34
C TYR A 193 -12.53 -5.88 -9.08
N GLU A 194 -12.34 -5.28 -7.90
CA GLU A 194 -12.80 -5.87 -6.65
C GLU A 194 -14.32 -6.01 -6.57
N SER A 195 -15.07 -5.09 -7.19
CA SER A 195 -16.54 -5.18 -7.21
C SER A 195 -17.05 -6.33 -8.07
N LEU A 196 -16.28 -6.75 -9.09
CA LEU A 196 -16.63 -7.88 -9.95
C LEU A 196 -16.35 -9.22 -9.27
N ILE A 197 -15.19 -9.39 -8.64
CA ILE A 197 -14.81 -10.66 -8.01
C ILE A 197 -15.60 -10.96 -6.72
N ASN A 198 -16.18 -9.96 -6.08
CA ASN A 198 -16.99 -10.16 -4.85
C ASN A 198 -18.49 -10.29 -5.12
N LYS A 199 -18.92 -10.37 -6.39
CA LYS A 199 -20.32 -10.66 -6.75
C LYS A 199 -20.61 -12.16 -6.97
N ASN A 200 -19.55 -12.95 -6.98
CA ASN A 200 -19.59 -14.41 -7.02
C ASN A 200 -19.29 -14.99 -5.63
#